data_abe162653bc37050a763edc7a412e5e7
#
_entry.id   abe162653bc37050a763edc7a412e5e7
#
_cell.length_a   1.000
_cell.length_b   1.000
_cell.length_c   1.000
_cell.angle_alpha   90.00
_cell.angle_beta   90.00
_cell.angle_gamma   90.00
#
_symmetry.space_group_name_H-M   'P 1'
#
loop_
_entity.id
_entity.type
_entity.pdbx_description
1 polymer ?
#
loop_
_entity_poly.entity_id
_entity_poly.type
_entity_poly.pdbx_seq_one_letter_code
_entity_poly.pdbx_strand_id
1 'polypeptide(L)'
;MHLVLIAAAVLPALFLLNQIYRSDRLEKEPVTMLLGLVLCGVIATELASLAEQGGVWLLNRLFLGAFSSGLQGGGWRGFGITWQPSLNLYYLLFFFVVVAVSEEGIKYLLLRLRTWRSREFNCSFDGVVYAVTSSLGFALWENIQYVLRFGFLTAMARAVTAVPGHACFGVFMGAWYGSAKRWQQKGRVGRSRFSRWMAFLVPTLLHGLYDTIAANPTADTGWLFLPFVLLLFFSSLYLVRRSARNDSYL
;
A
#
# COMPACT_ATOMS: atom_id res chain seq x y z
N MET A 1 13.88 24.44 8.82
CA MET A 1 13.47 23.87 7.52
C MET A 1 13.10 22.38 7.62
N HIS A 2 13.96 21.51 8.17
CA HIS A 2 13.69 20.07 8.30
C HIS A 2 12.41 19.71 9.09
N LEU A 3 12.10 20.41 10.18
CA LEU A 3 10.88 20.16 10.96
C LEU A 3 9.60 20.38 10.17
N VAL A 4 9.55 21.41 9.31
CA VAL A 4 8.39 21.68 8.44
C VAL A 4 8.23 20.58 7.39
N LEU A 5 9.33 20.09 6.84
CA LEU A 5 9.33 18.98 5.88
C LEU A 5 8.80 17.69 6.52
N ILE A 6 9.31 17.37 7.70
CA ILE A 6 8.86 16.19 8.46
C ILE A 6 7.38 16.32 8.84
N ALA A 7 6.95 17.49 9.33
CA ALA A 7 5.55 17.71 9.65
C ALA A 7 4.64 17.51 8.41
N ALA A 8 5.02 18.07 7.25
CA ALA A 8 4.29 17.87 6.00
C ALA A 8 4.22 16.40 5.55
N ALA A 9 5.26 15.62 5.84
CA ALA A 9 5.29 14.19 5.55
C ALA A 9 4.39 13.37 6.48
N VAL A 10 4.30 13.74 7.76
CA VAL A 10 3.70 12.95 8.83
C VAL A 10 2.22 13.26 9.04
N LEU A 11 1.83 14.53 8.99
CA LEU A 11 0.46 14.97 9.33
C LEU A 11 -0.65 14.28 8.51
N PRO A 12 -0.52 14.06 7.18
CA PRO A 12 -1.55 13.37 6.39
C PRO A 12 -1.79 11.95 6.87
N ALA A 13 -0.72 11.21 7.19
CA ALA A 13 -0.83 9.83 7.69
C ALA A 13 -1.51 9.79 9.07
N LEU A 14 -1.15 10.69 9.98
CA LEU A 14 -1.78 10.80 11.30
C LEU A 14 -3.26 11.20 11.21
N PHE A 15 -3.60 12.10 10.29
CA PHE A 15 -4.98 12.49 10.06
C PHE A 15 -5.82 11.28 9.61
N LEU A 16 -5.35 10.52 8.61
CA LEU A 16 -6.04 9.33 8.12
C LEU A 16 -6.13 8.24 9.18
N LEU A 17 -5.07 8.03 9.96
CA LEU A 17 -5.09 7.08 11.08
C LEU A 17 -6.16 7.44 12.11
N ASN A 18 -6.27 8.72 12.47
CA ASN A 18 -7.32 9.18 13.39
C ASN A 18 -8.73 8.96 12.81
N GLN A 19 -8.94 9.12 11.50
CA GLN A 19 -10.23 8.86 10.86
C GLN A 19 -10.61 7.37 10.94
N ILE A 20 -9.67 6.47 10.68
CA ILE A 20 -9.90 5.01 10.79
C ILE A 20 -10.16 4.62 12.25
N TYR A 21 -9.36 5.10 13.20
CA TYR A 21 -9.56 4.86 14.61
C TYR A 21 -10.95 5.32 15.10
N ARG A 22 -11.43 6.49 14.62
CA ARG A 22 -12.77 6.97 14.93
C ARG A 22 -13.90 6.15 14.31
N SER A 23 -13.63 5.49 13.18
CA SER A 23 -14.61 4.66 12.46
C SER A 23 -14.85 3.31 13.15
N ASP A 24 -13.93 2.89 14.00
CA ASP A 24 -14.08 1.73 14.87
C ASP A 24 -15.07 2.04 15.99
N ARG A 25 -16.16 1.28 16.07
CA ARG A 25 -17.31 1.61 16.93
C ARG A 25 -17.56 0.64 18.06
N LEU A 26 -17.24 -0.64 17.87
CA LEU A 26 -17.55 -1.67 18.86
C LEU A 26 -16.53 -1.67 20.00
N GLU A 27 -15.25 -1.70 19.65
CA GLU A 27 -14.16 -1.73 20.62
C GLU A 27 -12.96 -0.99 20.04
N LYS A 28 -12.32 -0.16 20.86
CA LYS A 28 -11.14 0.60 20.42
C LYS A 28 -9.88 -0.24 20.62
N GLU A 29 -9.06 -0.30 19.58
CA GLU A 29 -7.79 -0.99 19.66
C GLU A 29 -6.83 -0.33 20.66
N PRO A 30 -6.09 -1.12 21.44
CA PRO A 30 -5.06 -0.61 22.35
C PRO A 30 -4.00 0.20 21.59
N VAL A 31 -3.63 1.35 22.14
CA VAL A 31 -2.59 2.22 21.54
C VAL A 31 -1.29 1.48 21.31
N THR A 32 -0.93 0.56 22.20
CA THR A 32 0.28 -0.30 22.07
C THR A 32 0.22 -1.21 20.84
N MET A 33 -0.97 -1.72 20.49
CA MET A 33 -1.18 -2.49 19.27
C MET A 33 -0.97 -1.60 18.04
N LEU A 34 -1.59 -0.41 18.02
CA LEU A 34 -1.48 0.53 16.90
C LEU A 34 -0.06 1.02 16.70
N LEU A 35 0.66 1.38 17.77
CA LEU A 35 2.08 1.76 17.69
C LEU A 35 2.95 0.61 17.15
N GLY A 36 2.69 -0.62 17.60
CA GLY A 36 3.36 -1.80 17.07
C GLY A 36 3.11 -2.02 15.57
N LEU A 37 1.90 -1.71 15.09
CA LEU A 37 1.54 -1.82 13.67
C LEU A 37 2.16 -0.70 12.83
N VAL A 38 2.24 0.53 13.36
CA VAL A 38 3.00 1.62 12.70
C VAL A 38 4.47 1.19 12.55
N LEU A 39 5.07 0.62 13.59
CA LEU A 39 6.45 0.13 13.53
C LEU A 39 6.60 -1.02 12.51
N CYS A 40 5.63 -1.94 12.45
CA CYS A 40 5.61 -2.96 11.40
C CYS A 40 5.60 -2.34 10.00
N GLY A 41 4.83 -1.25 9.79
CA GLY A 41 4.83 -0.51 8.54
C GLY A 41 6.19 0.11 8.20
N VAL A 42 6.83 0.75 9.18
CA VAL A 42 8.19 1.31 9.02
C VAL A 42 9.21 0.21 8.65
N ILE A 43 9.17 -0.92 9.35
CA ILE A 43 10.06 -2.06 9.03
C ILE A 43 9.74 -2.62 7.64
N ALA A 44 8.46 -2.67 7.28
CA ALA A 44 8.03 -3.15 5.97
C ALA A 44 8.63 -2.31 4.83
N THR A 45 8.78 -0.99 5.01
CA THR A 45 9.37 -0.10 4.00
C THR A 45 10.83 -0.47 3.71
N GLU A 46 11.62 -0.70 4.76
CA GLU A 46 13.04 -1.07 4.60
C GLU A 46 13.18 -2.46 3.96
N LEU A 47 12.39 -3.42 4.41
CA LEU A 47 12.41 -4.77 3.85
C LEU A 47 11.93 -4.79 2.39
N ALA A 48 10.90 -4.00 2.04
CA ALA A 48 10.42 -3.86 0.68
C ALA A 48 11.50 -3.26 -0.22
N SER A 49 12.17 -2.21 0.22
CA SER A 49 13.28 -1.60 -0.53
C SER A 49 14.40 -2.59 -0.83
N LEU A 50 14.75 -3.47 0.12
CA LEU A 50 15.72 -4.53 -0.12
C LEU A 50 15.22 -5.57 -1.13
N ALA A 51 13.95 -5.98 -1.02
CA ALA A 51 13.34 -6.93 -1.96
C ALA A 51 13.26 -6.35 -3.39
N GLU A 52 12.92 -5.06 -3.51
CA GLU A 52 12.87 -4.33 -4.78
C GLU A 52 14.25 -4.25 -5.44
N GLN A 53 15.31 -3.97 -4.69
CA GLN A 53 16.67 -3.96 -5.21
C GLN A 53 17.05 -5.34 -5.81
N GLY A 54 16.71 -6.42 -5.11
CA GLY A 54 16.88 -7.78 -5.60
C GLY A 54 16.04 -8.07 -6.84
N GLY A 55 14.77 -7.64 -6.84
CA GLY A 55 13.85 -7.77 -7.95
C GLY A 55 14.30 -7.02 -9.19
N VAL A 56 14.76 -5.77 -9.04
CA VAL A 56 15.36 -4.97 -10.12
C VAL A 56 16.59 -5.65 -10.70
N TRP A 57 17.48 -6.15 -9.83
CA TRP A 57 18.66 -6.87 -10.28
C TRP A 57 18.29 -8.11 -11.13
N LEU A 58 17.30 -8.90 -10.67
CA LEU A 58 16.83 -10.07 -11.42
C LEU A 58 16.17 -9.66 -12.74
N LEU A 59 15.28 -8.67 -12.69
CA LEU A 59 14.55 -8.18 -13.87
C LEU A 59 15.53 -7.66 -14.93
N ASN A 60 16.52 -6.87 -14.52
CA ASN A 60 17.57 -6.40 -15.42
C ASN A 60 18.34 -7.55 -16.05
N ARG A 61 18.62 -8.60 -15.32
CA ARG A 61 19.32 -9.79 -15.85
C ARG A 61 18.51 -10.54 -16.89
N LEU A 62 17.18 -10.64 -16.70
CA LEU A 62 16.28 -11.27 -17.67
C LEU A 62 16.13 -10.47 -18.96
N PHE A 63 16.27 -9.14 -18.89
CA PHE A 63 16.08 -8.21 -20.01
C PHE A 63 17.39 -7.61 -20.56
N LEU A 64 18.56 -8.11 -20.15
CA LEU A 64 19.90 -7.58 -20.50
C LEU A 64 20.15 -7.40 -22.02
N GLY A 65 19.43 -8.10 -22.90
CA GLY A 65 19.53 -7.92 -24.35
C GLY A 65 18.68 -6.75 -24.91
N ALA A 66 17.67 -6.29 -24.17
CA ALA A 66 16.74 -5.26 -24.62
C ALA A 66 17.08 -3.84 -24.11
N PHE A 67 17.96 -3.74 -23.11
CA PHE A 67 18.15 -2.52 -22.32
C PHE A 67 19.50 -1.83 -22.45
N SER A 68 20.48 -2.40 -23.13
CA SER A 68 21.82 -1.81 -23.24
C SER A 68 21.88 -0.44 -23.92
N SER A 69 20.82 0.00 -24.57
CA SER A 69 20.76 1.28 -25.28
C SER A 69 19.87 2.36 -24.65
N GLY A 70 19.02 2.02 -23.67
CA GLY A 70 17.98 2.93 -23.16
C GLY A 70 18.17 3.47 -21.74
N LEU A 71 18.97 2.82 -20.90
CA LEU A 71 19.08 3.14 -19.46
C LEU A 71 20.34 3.93 -19.06
N GLN A 72 21.19 4.36 -19.98
CA GLN A 72 22.38 5.17 -19.66
C GLN A 72 22.09 6.63 -19.28
N GLY A 73 20.86 7.06 -19.24
CA GLY A 73 20.47 8.44 -18.95
C GLY A 73 19.63 8.59 -17.68
N GLY A 74 20.26 8.51 -16.51
CA GLY A 74 19.79 9.19 -15.29
C GLY A 74 18.41 8.81 -14.77
N GLY A 75 18.34 8.66 -13.45
CA GLY A 75 17.17 8.35 -12.65
C GLY A 75 15.84 8.93 -13.09
N TRP A 76 14.77 8.32 -12.68
CA TRP A 76 13.32 8.61 -12.64
C TRP A 76 12.76 9.84 -13.40
N ARG A 77 13.51 10.47 -14.30
CA ARG A 77 13.06 11.60 -15.13
C ARG A 77 12.62 11.12 -16.50
N GLY A 78 11.32 11.09 -16.72
CA GLY A 78 10.71 11.10 -18.04
C GLY A 78 10.74 9.76 -18.76
N PHE A 79 9.98 8.79 -18.26
CA PHE A 79 9.61 7.63 -19.05
C PHE A 79 8.60 8.03 -20.13
N GLY A 80 9.08 8.56 -21.25
CA GLY A 80 8.31 8.54 -22.49
C GLY A 80 8.16 7.08 -22.90
N ILE A 81 7.02 6.45 -22.67
CA ILE A 81 6.73 5.11 -23.19
C ILE A 81 6.55 5.23 -24.69
N THR A 82 7.64 5.03 -25.43
CA THR A 82 7.53 4.63 -26.83
C THR A 82 7.00 3.20 -26.83
N TRP A 83 6.02 2.89 -27.68
CA TRP A 83 5.39 1.58 -27.80
C TRP A 83 6.41 0.53 -28.27
N GLN A 84 7.24 0.05 -27.34
CA GLN A 84 8.10 -1.12 -27.56
C GLN A 84 7.58 -2.23 -26.63
N PRO A 85 7.04 -3.33 -27.16
CA PRO A 85 6.41 -4.38 -26.36
C PRO A 85 7.30 -4.94 -25.23
N SER A 86 8.58 -5.05 -25.45
CA SER A 86 9.57 -5.47 -24.46
C SER A 86 9.71 -4.48 -23.30
N LEU A 87 9.65 -3.19 -23.60
CA LEU A 87 9.74 -2.11 -22.61
C LEU A 87 8.47 -2.03 -21.76
N ASN A 88 7.29 -2.19 -22.39
CA ASN A 88 6.02 -2.21 -21.68
C ASN A 88 5.91 -3.41 -20.73
N LEU A 89 6.38 -4.60 -21.14
CA LEU A 89 6.42 -5.78 -20.30
C LEU A 89 7.36 -5.58 -19.11
N TYR A 90 8.54 -4.97 -19.31
CA TYR A 90 9.46 -4.65 -18.23
C TYR A 90 8.79 -3.75 -17.17
N TYR A 91 8.12 -2.66 -17.58
CA TYR A 91 7.45 -1.76 -16.64
C TYR A 91 6.28 -2.42 -15.92
N LEU A 92 5.49 -3.24 -16.61
CA LEU A 92 4.44 -4.01 -15.96
C LEU A 92 5.02 -4.97 -14.91
N LEU A 93 6.08 -5.71 -15.25
CA LEU A 93 6.75 -6.58 -14.28
C LEU A 93 7.39 -5.79 -13.15
N PHE A 94 7.98 -4.63 -13.44
CA PHE A 94 8.56 -3.76 -12.43
C PHE A 94 7.50 -3.28 -11.43
N PHE A 95 6.41 -2.66 -11.89
CA PHE A 95 5.41 -2.12 -10.97
C PHE A 95 4.58 -3.19 -10.28
N PHE A 96 4.16 -4.24 -10.99
CA PHE A 96 3.30 -5.27 -10.38
C PHE A 96 4.07 -6.32 -9.59
N VAL A 97 5.21 -6.81 -10.12
CA VAL A 97 5.92 -7.93 -9.51
C VAL A 97 7.05 -7.47 -8.60
N VAL A 98 7.82 -6.46 -9.00
CA VAL A 98 8.93 -5.99 -8.15
C VAL A 98 8.40 -5.06 -7.06
N VAL A 99 7.69 -3.98 -7.40
CA VAL A 99 7.24 -2.98 -6.41
C VAL A 99 6.04 -3.49 -5.61
N ALA A 100 4.88 -3.66 -6.26
CA ALA A 100 3.64 -3.92 -5.53
C ALA A 100 3.64 -5.26 -4.77
N VAL A 101 4.24 -6.34 -5.32
CA VAL A 101 4.36 -7.62 -4.59
C VAL A 101 5.30 -7.47 -3.39
N SER A 102 6.42 -6.77 -3.52
CA SER A 102 7.35 -6.56 -2.40
C SER A 102 6.68 -5.75 -1.29
N GLU A 103 6.09 -4.61 -1.62
CA GLU A 103 5.49 -3.73 -0.62
C GLU A 103 4.25 -4.36 0.04
N GLU A 104 3.23 -4.74 -0.76
CA GLU A 104 1.99 -5.27 -0.19
C GLU A 104 2.20 -6.67 0.43
N GLY A 105 3.13 -7.45 -0.12
CA GLY A 105 3.50 -8.76 0.41
C GLY A 105 4.16 -8.67 1.78
N ILE A 106 5.11 -7.76 1.95
CA ILE A 106 5.82 -7.59 3.24
C ILE A 106 4.91 -6.92 4.26
N LYS A 107 4.12 -5.90 3.87
CA LYS A 107 3.07 -5.33 4.75
C LYS A 107 2.11 -6.42 5.25
N TYR A 108 1.58 -7.24 4.35
CA TYR A 108 0.68 -8.34 4.71
C TYR A 108 1.34 -9.40 5.61
N LEU A 109 2.59 -9.75 5.32
CA LEU A 109 3.34 -10.73 6.12
C LEU A 109 3.51 -10.24 7.56
N LEU A 110 4.02 -9.03 7.76
CA LEU A 110 4.25 -8.46 9.08
C LEU A 110 2.93 -8.22 9.84
N LEU A 111 1.90 -7.71 9.15
CA LEU A 111 0.55 -7.60 9.68
C LEU A 111 0.08 -8.95 10.23
N ARG A 112 0.17 -10.01 9.43
CA ARG A 112 -0.28 -11.35 9.79
C ARG A 112 0.52 -11.95 10.94
N LEU A 113 1.84 -11.79 10.95
CA LEU A 113 2.70 -12.26 12.04
C LEU A 113 2.33 -11.59 13.36
N ARG A 114 2.02 -10.30 13.31
CA ARG A 114 1.70 -9.51 14.51
C ARG A 114 0.30 -9.75 15.05
N THR A 115 -0.70 -9.93 14.17
CA THR A 115 -2.11 -9.83 14.57
C THR A 115 -2.90 -11.13 14.47
N TRP A 116 -2.55 -12.10 13.59
CA TRP A 116 -3.39 -13.25 13.30
C TRP A 116 -3.76 -14.09 14.53
N ARG A 117 -2.83 -14.19 15.49
CA ARG A 117 -3.01 -14.93 16.74
C ARG A 117 -3.26 -14.05 17.94
N SER A 118 -3.39 -12.73 17.74
CA SER A 118 -3.68 -11.81 18.83
C SER A 118 -5.08 -12.04 19.36
N ARG A 119 -5.25 -11.88 20.68
CA ARG A 119 -6.55 -11.88 21.35
C ARG A 119 -7.34 -10.60 21.03
N GLU A 120 -6.65 -9.53 20.76
CA GLU A 120 -7.23 -8.24 20.34
C GLU A 120 -7.91 -8.31 18.97
N PHE A 121 -7.59 -9.32 18.12
CA PHE A 121 -8.27 -9.51 16.85
C PHE A 121 -9.59 -10.25 17.08
N ASN A 122 -10.54 -9.58 17.69
CA ASN A 122 -11.81 -10.10 18.19
C ASN A 122 -13.03 -9.57 17.42
N CYS A 123 -12.87 -8.49 16.61
CA CYS A 123 -13.90 -7.94 15.75
C CYS A 123 -13.52 -8.03 14.26
N SER A 124 -14.52 -8.05 13.38
CA SER A 124 -14.24 -8.18 11.95
C SER A 124 -13.66 -6.90 11.33
N PHE A 125 -13.93 -5.73 11.93
CA PHE A 125 -13.42 -4.45 11.48
C PHE A 125 -11.96 -4.22 11.89
N ASP A 126 -11.46 -4.91 12.92
CA ASP A 126 -10.06 -4.82 13.37
C ASP A 126 -9.08 -5.10 12.22
N GLY A 127 -9.46 -6.01 11.32
CA GLY A 127 -8.67 -6.26 10.11
C GLY A 127 -8.41 -5.01 9.29
N VAL A 128 -9.40 -4.10 9.18
CA VAL A 128 -9.26 -2.81 8.46
C VAL A 128 -8.40 -1.86 9.28
N VAL A 129 -8.66 -1.74 10.59
CA VAL A 129 -7.88 -0.88 11.49
C VAL A 129 -6.41 -1.27 11.46
N TYR A 130 -6.10 -2.55 11.58
CA TYR A 130 -4.72 -3.05 11.60
C TYR A 130 -3.99 -2.86 10.27
N ALA A 131 -4.63 -3.22 9.15
CA ALA A 131 -4.02 -3.11 7.85
C ALA A 131 -3.76 -1.65 7.45
N VAL A 132 -4.74 -0.75 7.69
CA VAL A 132 -4.56 0.68 7.41
C VAL A 132 -3.50 1.30 8.32
N THR A 133 -3.45 0.92 9.59
CA THR A 133 -2.42 1.41 10.52
C THR A 133 -1.02 1.02 10.05
N SER A 134 -0.83 -0.23 9.65
CA SER A 134 0.45 -0.70 9.11
C SER A 134 0.80 -0.02 7.78
N SER A 135 -0.17 0.13 6.87
CA SER A 135 0.03 0.80 5.58
C SER A 135 0.35 2.29 5.74
N LEU A 136 -0.26 2.96 6.73
CA LEU A 136 0.06 4.36 7.03
C LEU A 136 1.43 4.51 7.70
N GLY A 137 1.86 3.53 8.52
CA GLY A 137 3.24 3.46 9.04
C GLY A 137 4.28 3.36 7.92
N PHE A 138 3.98 2.52 6.91
CA PHE A 138 4.77 2.39 5.69
C PHE A 138 4.82 3.72 4.93
N ALA A 139 3.67 4.28 4.57
CA ALA A 139 3.56 5.51 3.82
C ALA A 139 4.23 6.71 4.51
N LEU A 140 4.13 6.78 5.83
CA LEU A 140 4.77 7.82 6.64
C LEU A 140 6.29 7.78 6.50
N TRP A 141 6.89 6.59 6.67
CA TRP A 141 8.33 6.44 6.59
C TRP A 141 8.86 6.66 5.17
N GLU A 142 8.18 6.09 4.20
CA GLU A 142 8.47 6.30 2.79
C GLU A 142 8.38 7.79 2.42
N ASN A 143 7.33 8.48 2.87
CA ASN A 143 7.16 9.90 2.60
C ASN A 143 8.25 10.77 3.23
N ILE A 144 8.75 10.41 4.43
CA ILE A 144 9.92 11.06 5.04
C ILE A 144 11.15 10.88 4.14
N GLN A 145 11.42 9.68 3.64
CA GLN A 145 12.56 9.42 2.75
C GLN A 145 12.47 10.24 1.45
N TYR A 146 11.27 10.29 0.84
CA TYR A 146 11.05 11.10 -0.37
C TYR A 146 11.22 12.59 -0.13
N VAL A 147 10.72 13.11 0.96
CA VAL A 147 10.84 14.53 1.31
C VAL A 147 12.28 14.94 1.53
N LEU A 148 13.04 14.12 2.24
CA LEU A 148 14.46 14.37 2.50
C LEU A 148 15.29 14.34 1.20
N ARG A 149 14.88 13.51 0.23
CA ARG A 149 15.59 13.37 -1.04
C ARG A 149 15.16 14.38 -2.10
N PHE A 150 13.86 14.70 -2.19
CA PHE A 150 13.27 15.47 -3.29
C PHE A 150 12.59 16.79 -2.88
N GLY A 151 12.53 17.07 -1.57
CA GLY A 151 12.09 18.36 -1.03
C GLY A 151 10.58 18.51 -0.85
N PHE A 152 10.15 19.73 -0.54
CA PHE A 152 8.79 20.05 -0.04
C PHE A 152 7.69 19.79 -1.06
N LEU A 153 7.89 20.11 -2.34
CA LEU A 153 6.86 19.90 -3.38
C LEU A 153 6.50 18.43 -3.53
N THR A 154 7.50 17.53 -3.41
CA THR A 154 7.28 16.09 -3.40
C THR A 154 6.44 15.67 -2.19
N ALA A 155 6.70 16.24 -1.00
CA ALA A 155 5.88 15.99 0.18
C ALA A 155 4.41 16.34 -0.05
N MET A 156 4.15 17.52 -0.60
CA MET A 156 2.79 18.01 -0.88
C MET A 156 2.06 17.12 -1.90
N ALA A 157 2.72 16.74 -2.99
CA ALA A 157 2.15 15.85 -3.98
C ALA A 157 1.81 14.48 -3.36
N ARG A 158 2.75 13.88 -2.63
CA ARG A 158 2.56 12.58 -1.97
C ARG A 158 1.53 12.61 -0.85
N ALA A 159 1.40 13.73 -0.14
CA ALA A 159 0.39 13.91 0.90
C ALA A 159 -1.05 13.74 0.39
N VAL A 160 -1.31 14.09 -0.86
CA VAL A 160 -2.65 14.01 -1.48
C VAL A 160 -2.79 12.84 -2.46
N THR A 161 -1.73 12.14 -2.77
CA THR A 161 -1.74 10.99 -3.71
C THR A 161 -1.27 9.69 -3.06
N ALA A 162 0.03 9.55 -2.78
CA ALA A 162 0.62 8.31 -2.32
C ALA A 162 0.18 7.92 -0.89
N VAL A 163 0.15 8.87 0.06
CA VAL A 163 -0.27 8.57 1.43
C VAL A 163 -1.72 8.10 1.49
N PRO A 164 -2.71 8.79 0.87
CA PRO A 164 -4.06 8.26 0.74
C PRO A 164 -4.14 6.97 -0.08
N GLY A 165 -3.29 6.79 -1.09
CA GLY A 165 -3.18 5.55 -1.88
C GLY A 165 -2.87 4.35 -1.00
N HIS A 166 -1.81 4.43 -0.19
CA HIS A 166 -1.46 3.35 0.75
C HIS A 166 -2.55 3.11 1.79
N ALA A 167 -3.24 4.15 2.28
CA ALA A 167 -4.39 3.96 3.16
C ALA A 167 -5.50 3.16 2.46
N CYS A 168 -5.79 3.47 1.19
CA CYS A 168 -6.77 2.73 0.40
C CYS A 168 -6.36 1.26 0.20
N PHE A 169 -5.11 0.98 -0.16
CA PHE A 169 -4.59 -0.40 -0.28
C PHE A 169 -4.75 -1.14 1.06
N GLY A 170 -4.44 -0.47 2.18
CA GLY A 170 -4.67 -0.99 3.53
C GLY A 170 -6.14 -1.30 3.81
N VAL A 171 -7.09 -0.48 3.35
CA VAL A 171 -8.53 -0.75 3.49
C VAL A 171 -8.94 -2.02 2.76
N PHE A 172 -8.51 -2.20 1.50
CA PHE A 172 -8.80 -3.42 0.74
C PHE A 172 -8.15 -4.65 1.37
N MET A 173 -6.88 -4.55 1.77
CA MET A 173 -6.19 -5.61 2.52
C MET A 173 -6.97 -6.00 3.77
N GLY A 174 -7.32 -5.02 4.59
CA GLY A 174 -7.96 -5.20 5.88
C GLY A 174 -9.37 -5.80 5.78
N ALA A 175 -10.17 -5.37 4.81
CA ALA A 175 -11.51 -5.89 4.59
C ALA A 175 -11.49 -7.40 4.25
N TRP A 176 -10.57 -7.83 3.41
CA TRP A 176 -10.38 -9.25 3.13
C TRP A 176 -9.75 -10.01 4.30
N TYR A 177 -8.83 -9.37 5.03
CA TYR A 177 -8.17 -9.95 6.19
C TYR A 177 -9.16 -10.19 7.35
N GLY A 178 -10.02 -9.22 7.65
CA GLY A 178 -11.11 -9.37 8.64
C GLY A 178 -12.12 -10.45 8.22
N SER A 179 -12.49 -10.47 6.92
CA SER A 179 -13.33 -11.55 6.37
C SER A 179 -12.67 -12.92 6.55
N ALA A 180 -11.35 -13.02 6.35
CA ALA A 180 -10.62 -14.28 6.53
C ALA A 180 -10.68 -14.78 7.97
N LYS A 181 -10.54 -13.88 8.95
CA LYS A 181 -10.65 -14.20 10.38
C LYS A 181 -12.06 -14.67 10.72
N ARG A 182 -13.09 -13.94 10.25
CA ARG A 182 -14.50 -14.31 10.43
C ARG A 182 -14.79 -15.72 9.88
N TRP A 183 -14.32 -16.06 8.69
CA TRP A 183 -14.53 -17.39 8.10
C TRP A 183 -13.78 -18.48 8.86
N GLN A 184 -12.62 -18.17 9.42
CA GLN A 184 -11.89 -19.11 10.27
C GLN A 184 -12.68 -19.46 11.54
N GLN A 185 -13.21 -18.45 12.23
CA GLN A 185 -14.01 -18.64 13.44
C GLN A 185 -15.29 -19.45 13.17
N LYS A 186 -15.87 -19.32 11.97
CA LYS A 186 -17.00 -20.13 11.53
C LYS A 186 -16.63 -21.52 11.03
N GLY A 187 -15.37 -21.97 11.20
CA GLY A 187 -14.88 -23.27 10.74
C GLY A 187 -14.79 -23.42 9.20
N ARG A 188 -15.00 -22.35 8.43
CA ARG A 188 -14.98 -22.39 6.96
C ARG A 188 -13.57 -22.15 6.42
N VAL A 189 -12.69 -23.13 6.59
CA VAL A 189 -11.25 -23.02 6.27
C VAL A 189 -10.98 -22.64 4.81
N GLY A 190 -11.72 -23.20 3.85
CA GLY A 190 -11.55 -22.90 2.42
C GLY A 190 -11.82 -21.41 2.11
N ARG A 191 -12.92 -20.86 2.65
CA ARG A 191 -13.25 -19.43 2.49
C ARG A 191 -12.24 -18.52 3.20
N SER A 192 -11.77 -18.92 4.38
CA SER A 192 -10.71 -18.19 5.09
C SER A 192 -9.43 -18.14 4.26
N ARG A 193 -9.02 -19.27 3.66
CA ARG A 193 -7.83 -19.32 2.80
C ARG A 193 -7.98 -18.42 1.57
N PHE A 194 -9.12 -18.48 0.89
CA PHE A 194 -9.42 -17.60 -0.24
C PHE A 194 -9.35 -16.13 0.16
N SER A 195 -10.01 -15.74 1.26
CA SER A 195 -10.00 -14.35 1.72
C SER A 195 -8.59 -13.87 2.09
N ARG A 196 -7.73 -14.74 2.63
CA ARG A 196 -6.31 -14.42 2.90
C ARG A 196 -5.51 -14.15 1.63
N TRP A 197 -5.78 -14.92 0.55
CA TRP A 197 -5.16 -14.66 -0.75
C TRP A 197 -5.66 -13.34 -1.34
N MET A 198 -6.95 -13.04 -1.22
CA MET A 198 -7.50 -11.75 -1.68
C MET A 198 -6.97 -10.57 -0.86
N ALA A 199 -6.70 -10.75 0.43
CA ALA A 199 -6.09 -9.72 1.28
C ALA A 199 -4.68 -9.31 0.82
N PHE A 200 -3.97 -10.18 0.12
CA PHE A 200 -2.69 -9.87 -0.52
C PHE A 200 -2.88 -9.42 -1.98
N LEU A 201 -3.62 -10.19 -2.78
CA LEU A 201 -3.69 -10.01 -4.23
C LEU A 201 -4.39 -8.70 -4.63
N VAL A 202 -5.52 -8.37 -3.98
CA VAL A 202 -6.30 -7.17 -4.35
C VAL A 202 -5.50 -5.88 -4.16
N PRO A 203 -4.90 -5.59 -2.98
CA PRO A 203 -4.09 -4.40 -2.83
C PRO A 203 -2.86 -4.40 -3.74
N THR A 204 -2.21 -5.55 -3.98
CA THR A 204 -1.08 -5.66 -4.92
C THR A 204 -1.48 -5.24 -6.34
N LEU A 205 -2.63 -5.70 -6.84
CA LEU A 205 -3.11 -5.30 -8.17
C LEU A 205 -3.48 -3.82 -8.24
N LEU A 206 -4.14 -3.28 -7.21
CA LEU A 206 -4.49 -1.86 -7.14
C LEU A 206 -3.25 -0.97 -7.05
N HIS A 207 -2.24 -1.39 -6.30
CA HIS A 207 -0.97 -0.68 -6.16
C HIS A 207 -0.18 -0.68 -7.48
N GLY A 208 0.03 -1.85 -8.09
CA GLY A 208 0.72 -1.94 -9.37
C GLY A 208 0.03 -1.13 -10.47
N LEU A 209 -1.31 -1.10 -10.48
CA LEU A 209 -2.07 -0.26 -11.41
C LEU A 209 -1.89 1.23 -11.10
N TYR A 210 -1.93 1.62 -9.81
CA TYR A 210 -1.67 2.99 -9.37
C TYR A 210 -0.30 3.47 -9.88
N ASP A 211 0.75 2.71 -9.64
CA ASP A 211 2.11 3.06 -10.04
C ASP A 211 2.28 3.11 -11.56
N THR A 212 1.68 2.15 -12.27
CA THR A 212 1.73 2.12 -13.74
C THR A 212 1.09 3.37 -14.35
N ILE A 213 -0.04 3.84 -13.80
CA ILE A 213 -0.72 5.05 -14.29
C ILE A 213 0.04 6.30 -13.85
N ALA A 214 0.54 6.34 -12.60
CA ALA A 214 1.25 7.49 -12.04
C ALA A 214 2.60 7.74 -12.73
N ALA A 215 3.31 6.66 -13.10
CA ALA A 215 4.62 6.73 -13.75
C ALA A 215 4.54 7.08 -15.25
N ASN A 216 3.34 7.02 -15.84
CA ASN A 216 3.14 7.27 -17.26
C ASN A 216 2.27 8.51 -17.51
N PRO A 217 2.77 9.74 -17.26
CA PRO A 217 2.03 10.97 -17.42
C PRO A 217 2.03 11.47 -18.88
N THR A 218 1.95 10.57 -19.87
CA THR A 218 1.75 11.00 -21.26
C THR A 218 0.38 11.66 -21.40
N ALA A 219 0.23 12.58 -22.37
CA ALA A 219 -1.05 13.25 -22.65
C ALA A 219 -2.20 12.24 -22.86
N ASP A 220 -1.88 11.05 -23.35
CA ASP A 220 -2.85 10.00 -23.68
C ASP A 220 -3.33 9.19 -22.46
N THR A 221 -2.56 9.13 -21.36
CA THR A 221 -2.89 8.29 -20.18
C THR A 221 -2.92 9.06 -18.86
N GLY A 222 -2.29 10.24 -18.80
CA GLY A 222 -2.25 11.07 -17.59
C GLY A 222 -3.65 11.47 -17.09
N TRP A 223 -4.63 11.60 -17.97
CA TRP A 223 -6.02 11.86 -17.60
C TRP A 223 -6.69 10.72 -16.83
N LEU A 224 -6.17 9.47 -16.94
CA LEU A 224 -6.70 8.31 -16.21
C LEU A 224 -6.34 8.36 -14.72
N PHE A 225 -5.27 9.04 -14.34
CA PHE A 225 -4.80 9.06 -12.96
C PHE A 225 -5.84 9.61 -11.98
N LEU A 226 -6.39 10.78 -12.28
CA LEU A 226 -7.37 11.41 -11.38
C LEU A 226 -8.66 10.58 -11.22
N PRO A 227 -9.34 10.12 -12.29
CA PRO A 227 -10.49 9.22 -12.16
C PRO A 227 -10.18 7.95 -11.38
N PHE A 228 -9.02 7.35 -11.61
CA PHE A 228 -8.59 6.14 -10.90
C PHE A 228 -8.41 6.40 -9.39
N VAL A 229 -7.71 7.47 -9.01
CA VAL A 229 -7.51 7.85 -7.61
C VAL A 229 -8.84 8.17 -6.93
N LEU A 230 -9.75 8.88 -7.60
CA LEU A 230 -11.08 9.16 -7.08
C LEU A 230 -11.89 7.87 -6.87
N LEU A 231 -11.88 6.96 -7.85
CA LEU A 231 -12.55 5.65 -7.73
C LEU A 231 -11.97 4.84 -6.57
N LEU A 232 -10.65 4.78 -6.45
CA LEU A 232 -9.95 4.12 -5.35
C LEU A 232 -10.35 4.69 -4.00
N PHE A 233 -10.37 6.00 -3.88
CA PHE A 233 -10.73 6.70 -2.64
C PHE A 233 -12.21 6.49 -2.26
N PHE A 234 -13.16 6.70 -3.18
CA PHE A 234 -14.58 6.54 -2.89
C PHE A 234 -14.94 5.07 -2.60
N SER A 235 -14.36 4.11 -3.30
CA SER A 235 -14.56 2.68 -3.04
C SER A 235 -14.00 2.29 -1.66
N SER A 236 -12.85 2.84 -1.27
CA SER A 236 -12.29 2.63 0.08
C SER A 236 -13.15 3.23 1.17
N LEU A 237 -13.65 4.47 1.00
CA LEU A 237 -14.59 5.09 1.95
C LEU A 237 -15.87 4.27 2.10
N TYR A 238 -16.43 3.81 0.97
CA TYR A 238 -17.60 2.93 1.01
C TYR A 238 -17.31 1.64 1.78
N LEU A 239 -16.15 1.02 1.52
CA LEU A 239 -15.75 -0.22 2.16
C LEU A 239 -15.54 -0.05 3.67
N VAL A 240 -14.89 1.03 4.11
CA VAL A 240 -14.74 1.37 5.53
C VAL A 240 -16.11 1.52 6.19
N ARG A 241 -17.01 2.34 5.60
CA ARG A 241 -18.36 2.57 6.16
C ARG A 241 -19.16 1.28 6.23
N ARG A 242 -19.09 0.45 5.17
CA ARG A 242 -19.79 -0.83 5.12
C ARG A 242 -19.23 -1.81 6.16
N SER A 243 -17.90 -1.92 6.26
CA SER A 243 -17.24 -2.82 7.21
C SER A 243 -17.53 -2.43 8.65
N ALA A 244 -17.44 -1.13 8.98
CA ALA A 244 -17.76 -0.61 10.31
C ALA A 244 -19.24 -0.75 10.69
N ARG A 245 -20.18 -0.66 9.72
CA ARG A 245 -21.61 -0.89 9.98
C ARG A 245 -21.96 -2.35 10.21
N ASN A 246 -21.24 -3.25 9.53
CA ASN A 246 -21.46 -4.70 9.58
C ASN A 246 -20.45 -5.38 10.51
N ASP A 247 -19.82 -4.59 11.37
CA ASP A 247 -18.88 -5.12 12.33
C ASP A 247 -19.56 -6.00 13.36
N SER A 248 -18.85 -7.01 13.83
CA SER A 248 -19.35 -7.97 14.81
C SER A 248 -18.18 -8.68 15.47
N TYR A 249 -18.39 -9.05 16.72
CA TYR A 249 -17.45 -9.97 17.40
C TYR A 249 -17.31 -11.28 16.64
N LEU A 250 -16.10 -11.83 16.69
CA LEU A 250 -15.68 -13.02 15.95
C LEU A 250 -15.74 -14.29 16.82
#